data_909dee5ab6acdad552c44dab66b83169
#
_entry.id   909dee5ab6acdad552c44dab66b83169
#
_cell.length_a   1.000
_cell.length_b   1.000
_cell.length_c   1.000
_cell.angle_alpha   90.00
_cell.angle_beta   90.00
_cell.angle_gamma   90.00
#
_symmetry.space_group_name_H-M   'P 1'
#
loop_
_entity.id
_entity.type
_entity.pdbx_description
1 polymer ?
#
loop_
_entity_poly.entity_id
_entity_poly.type
_entity_poly.pdbx_seq_one_letter_code
_entity_poly.pdbx_strand_id
1 'polypeptide(L)'
;MPEENKPSPRFLTIDQVATELNIGQPLVRGLLKSGELRGFQLGGRGLWRIGRQDIEDYVSEAYRRTAERIAAGEIEDDGDQDSE
;
A
#
# COMPACT_ATOMS: atom_id res chain seq x y z
N MET A 1 -23.83 11.85 -12.38
CA MET A 1 -23.43 11.77 -11.89
C MET A 1 -23.29 11.42 -11.04
N PRO A 2 -23.32 11.46 -10.81
CA PRO A 2 -23.26 11.28 -9.81
C PRO A 2 -22.75 10.49 -8.91
N GLU A 3 -22.57 9.48 -8.80
CA GLU A 3 -22.02 8.81 -7.87
C GLU A 3 -20.73 9.23 -7.64
N GLU A 4 -20.25 9.96 -8.40
CA GLU A 4 -18.96 10.35 -8.14
C GLU A 4 -18.93 11.08 -6.91
N ASN A 5 -19.99 11.39 -6.35
CA ASN A 5 -19.94 12.02 -5.13
C ASN A 5 -19.79 11.12 -4.01
N LYS A 6 -19.72 9.85 -4.20
CA LYS A 6 -19.55 8.97 -3.13
C LYS A 6 -18.22 9.17 -2.55
N PRO A 7 -18.06 9.49 -1.32
CA PRO A 7 -16.75 9.74 -0.76
C PRO A 7 -15.96 8.45 -0.66
N SER A 8 -14.68 8.54 -0.84
CA SER A 8 -13.82 7.40 -0.64
C SER A 8 -13.79 7.05 0.80
N PRO A 9 -13.66 5.81 1.15
CA PRO A 9 -13.57 5.44 2.55
C PRO A 9 -12.32 6.06 3.14
N ARG A 10 -12.43 6.52 4.37
CA ARG A 10 -11.31 7.10 5.03
C ARG A 10 -10.32 6.04 5.44
N PHE A 11 -10.81 4.88 5.83
CA PHE A 11 -9.95 3.77 6.22
C PHE A 11 -10.26 2.57 5.36
N LEU A 12 -9.22 1.83 5.03
CA LEU A 12 -9.37 0.70 4.15
C LEU A 12 -8.99 -0.59 4.86
N THR A 13 -9.53 -1.68 4.37
CA THR A 13 -9.16 -3.01 4.86
C THR A 13 -7.93 -3.48 4.10
N ILE A 14 -7.33 -4.57 4.55
CA ILE A 14 -6.21 -5.15 3.84
C ILE A 14 -6.61 -5.51 2.41
N ASP A 15 -7.81 -6.07 2.25
CA ASP A 15 -8.27 -6.46 0.93
C ASP A 15 -8.38 -5.24 0.02
N GLN A 16 -8.89 -4.14 0.54
CA GLN A 16 -9.03 -2.95 -0.26
C GLN A 16 -7.68 -2.34 -0.64
N VAL A 17 -6.72 -2.39 0.29
CA VAL A 17 -5.38 -1.90 0.00
C VAL A 17 -4.73 -2.77 -1.07
N ALA A 18 -4.91 -4.08 -0.96
CA ALA A 18 -4.35 -5.01 -1.94
C ALA A 18 -4.87 -4.69 -3.33
N THR A 19 -6.16 -4.40 -3.41
CA THR A 19 -6.76 -4.05 -4.69
C THR A 19 -6.23 -2.71 -5.18
N GLU A 20 -6.14 -1.75 -4.28
CA GLU A 20 -5.70 -0.42 -4.64
C GLU A 20 -4.27 -0.44 -5.16
N LEU A 21 -3.39 -1.18 -4.54
CA LEU A 21 -2.01 -1.28 -4.94
C LEU A 21 -1.76 -2.40 -5.93
N ASN A 22 -2.78 -3.18 -6.20
CA ASN A 22 -2.73 -4.29 -7.13
C ASN A 22 -1.66 -5.30 -6.72
N ILE A 23 -1.69 -5.71 -5.48
CA ILE A 23 -0.75 -6.70 -4.96
C ILE A 23 -1.54 -7.69 -4.12
N GLY A 24 -0.90 -8.74 -3.69
CA GLY A 24 -1.58 -9.74 -2.89
C GLY A 24 -1.68 -9.33 -1.44
N GLN A 25 -2.64 -9.88 -0.74
CA GLN A 25 -2.83 -9.56 0.66
C GLN A 25 -1.63 -9.93 1.51
N PRO A 26 -0.94 -11.04 1.26
CA PRO A 26 0.22 -11.35 2.08
C PRO A 26 1.28 -10.27 2.04
N LEU A 27 1.46 -9.63 0.88
CA LEU A 27 2.43 -8.57 0.79
C LEU A 27 1.97 -7.35 1.60
N VAL A 28 0.68 -7.05 1.55
CA VAL A 28 0.16 -5.95 2.35
C VAL A 28 0.40 -6.21 3.83
N ARG A 29 0.16 -7.45 4.29
CA ARG A 29 0.37 -7.77 5.68
C ARG A 29 1.84 -7.64 6.04
N GLY A 30 2.73 -8.04 5.14
CA GLY A 30 4.16 -7.88 5.39
C GLY A 30 4.56 -6.42 5.54
N LEU A 31 4.00 -5.56 4.69
CA LEU A 31 4.30 -4.14 4.77
C LEU A 31 3.80 -3.54 6.07
N LEU A 32 2.64 -3.99 6.55
CA LEU A 32 2.11 -3.50 7.80
C LEU A 32 2.96 -3.98 8.96
N LYS A 33 3.38 -5.23 8.94
CA LYS A 33 4.15 -5.76 10.04
C LYS A 33 5.55 -5.18 10.10
N SER A 34 6.10 -4.82 8.96
CA SER A 34 7.42 -4.22 8.95
C SER A 34 7.38 -2.75 9.28
N GLY A 35 6.20 -2.17 9.23
CA GLY A 35 6.06 -0.74 9.49
C GLY A 35 6.25 0.11 8.25
N GLU A 36 6.49 -0.50 7.10
CA GLU A 36 6.65 0.30 5.89
C GLU A 36 5.35 0.94 5.50
N LEU A 37 4.25 0.25 5.71
CA LEU A 37 2.94 0.82 5.46
C LEU A 37 2.30 0.98 6.82
N ARG A 38 1.86 2.16 7.17
CA ARG A 38 1.28 2.40 8.47
C ARG A 38 -0.18 2.00 8.50
N GLY A 39 -0.58 1.40 9.56
CA GLY A 39 -1.96 1.05 9.78
C GLY A 39 -2.16 0.81 11.26
N PHE A 40 -3.34 0.46 11.65
CA PHE A 40 -3.61 0.18 13.05
C PHE A 40 -4.60 -0.96 13.16
N GLN A 41 -4.67 -1.52 14.33
CA GLN A 41 -5.56 -2.64 14.56
C GLN A 41 -6.70 -2.22 15.48
N LEU A 42 -7.86 -2.74 15.21
CA LEU A 42 -9.03 -2.45 16.00
C LEU A 42 -9.33 -3.61 16.91
N GLY A 43 -9.76 -3.27 18.07
CA GLY A 43 -10.23 -4.25 19.03
C GLY A 43 -9.16 -5.17 19.49
N GLY A 44 -8.79 -6.00 19.45
CA GLY A 44 -7.77 -6.91 19.88
C GLY A 44 -7.83 -8.14 19.03
N ARG A 45 -8.37 -8.02 17.84
CA ARG A 45 -8.55 -9.16 17.03
C ARG A 45 -7.69 -9.16 15.80
N GLY A 46 -6.74 -8.30 15.71
CA GLY A 46 -5.87 -8.26 14.56
C GLY A 46 -6.56 -7.69 13.34
N LEU A 47 -7.59 -6.90 13.54
CA LEU A 47 -8.32 -6.36 12.44
C LEU A 47 -7.67 -5.08 11.99
N TRP A 48 -6.97 -5.13 10.90
CA TRP A 48 -6.21 -3.99 10.41
C TRP A 48 -7.08 -2.97 9.68
N ARG A 49 -6.73 -1.71 9.87
CA ARG A 49 -7.30 -0.64 9.06
C ARG A 49 -6.17 0.27 8.66
N ILE A 50 -6.21 0.77 7.44
CA ILE A 50 -5.15 1.60 6.90
C ILE A 50 -5.78 2.88 6.42
N GLY A 51 -5.27 4.02 6.89
CA GLY A 51 -5.80 5.29 6.46
C GLY A 51 -5.47 5.56 5.02
N ARG A 52 -6.36 6.27 4.35
CA ARG A 52 -6.11 6.59 2.96
C ARG A 52 -4.85 7.45 2.85
N GLN A 53 -4.63 8.34 3.79
CA GLN A 53 -3.44 9.17 3.76
C GLN A 53 -2.17 8.33 3.94
N ASP A 54 -2.26 7.27 4.72
CA ASP A 54 -1.11 6.40 4.92
C ASP A 54 -0.73 5.70 3.62
N ILE A 55 -1.72 5.36 2.81
CA ILE A 55 -1.45 4.75 1.53
C ILE A 55 -0.80 5.77 0.61
N GLU A 56 -1.30 7.01 0.61
CA GLU A 56 -0.71 8.04 -0.22
C GLU A 56 0.73 8.30 0.18
N ASP A 57 1.00 8.32 1.47
CA ASP A 57 2.34 8.55 1.96
C ASP A 57 3.26 7.41 1.58
N TYR A 58 2.76 6.19 1.67
CA TYR A 58 3.55 5.03 1.31
C TYR A 58 3.91 5.08 -0.17
N VAL A 59 2.95 5.42 -1.02
CA VAL A 59 3.18 5.47 -2.45
C VAL A 59 4.19 6.57 -2.78
N SER A 60 4.04 7.73 -2.17
CA SER A 60 4.96 8.82 -2.38
C SER A 60 6.36 8.45 -2.01
N GLU A 61 6.50 7.79 -0.86
CA GLU A 61 7.80 7.39 -0.38
C GLU A 61 8.40 6.32 -1.27
N ALA A 62 7.58 5.43 -1.80
CA ALA A 62 8.06 4.38 -2.69
C ALA A 62 8.60 4.99 -3.98
N TYR A 63 7.91 6.00 -4.50
CA TYR A 63 8.39 6.68 -5.69
C TYR A 63 9.75 7.34 -5.40
N ARG A 64 9.88 7.98 -4.26
CA ARG A 64 11.11 8.65 -3.92
C ARG A 64 12.27 7.68 -3.76
N ARG A 65 12.04 6.58 -3.06
CA ARG A 65 13.09 5.61 -2.86
C ARG A 65 13.51 4.96 -4.15
N THR A 66 12.53 4.69 -5.01
CA THR A 66 12.83 4.07 -6.29
C THR A 66 13.66 5.01 -7.14
N ALA A 67 13.32 6.29 -7.13
CA ALA A 67 14.08 7.27 -7.90
C ALA A 67 15.53 7.35 -7.42
N GLU A 68 15.73 7.26 -6.11
CA GLU A 68 17.07 7.29 -5.57
C GLU A 68 17.86 6.07 -5.99
N ARG A 69 17.22 4.91 -6.01
CA ARG A 69 17.89 3.69 -6.39
C ARG A 69 18.23 3.69 -7.88
N ILE A 70 17.35 4.25 -8.69
CA ILE A 70 17.64 4.36 -10.11
C ILE A 70 18.84 5.28 -10.31
N ALA A 71 18.88 6.39 -9.61
CA ALA A 71 19.98 7.32 -9.75
C ALA A 71 21.29 6.70 -9.30
N ALA A 72 21.24 5.80 -8.35
CA ALA A 72 22.43 5.15 -7.86
C ALA A 72 22.80 3.91 -8.69
N GLY A 73 22.00 3.57 -9.67
CA GLY A 73 22.28 2.39 -10.47
C GLY A 73 22.00 1.10 -9.77
N GLU A 74 21.19 1.14 -8.74
CA GLU A 74 20.93 -0.04 -7.95
C GLU A 74 19.66 -0.77 -8.27
N ILE A 75 18.92 -0.33 -9.24
CA ILE A 75 17.64 -0.95 -9.45
C ILE A 75 17.82 -2.28 -10.12
N GLU A 76 17.09 -3.27 -9.65
CA GLU A 76 17.13 -4.55 -10.25
C GLU A 76 15.78 -4.80 -10.85
N ASP A 77 15.72 -5.37 -12.01
CA ASP A 77 14.47 -5.65 -12.61
C ASP A 77 14.30 -7.11 -12.77
N ASP A 78 13.56 -7.73 -11.91
CA ASP A 78 13.35 -9.12 -11.93
C ASP A 78 12.35 -9.45 -12.97
N GLY A 79 11.99 -8.65 -13.81
CA GLY A 79 10.98 -8.90 -14.76
C GLY A 79 9.69 -8.60 -14.13
N ASP A 80 8.68 -8.89 -14.61
CA ASP A 80 7.49 -8.55 -14.20
C ASP A 80 6.79 -9.57 -13.62
N GLN A 81 7.32 -10.14 -12.68
CA GLN A 81 6.75 -11.18 -12.05
C GLN A 81 5.55 -10.85 -11.39
N ASP A 82 5.36 -9.72 -11.18
CA ASP A 82 4.24 -9.35 -10.44
C ASP A 82 3.06 -9.69 -11.13
N SER A 83 3.21 -10.02 -12.30
CA SER A 83 2.08 -10.22 -12.86
C SER A 83 1.26 -11.14 -12.22
N GLU A 84 1.63 -11.69 -11.39
CA GLU A 84 0.87 -12.54 -10.77
C GLU A 84 -0.26 -12.21 -10.36
#